data_ccab6424f538afdcf5de57412242cf6e
#
_entry.id   ccab6424f538afdcf5de57412242cf6e
#
_cell.length_a   1.000
_cell.length_b   1.000
_cell.length_c   1.000
_cell.angle_alpha   90.00
_cell.angle_beta   90.00
_cell.angle_gamma   90.00
#
_symmetry.space_group_name_H-M   'P 1'
#
loop_
_entity.id
_entity.type
_entity.pdbx_description
1 polymer ?
#
loop_
_entity_poly.entity_id
_entity_poly.type
_entity_poly.pdbx_seq_one_letter_code
_entity_poly.pdbx_strand_id
1 'polypeptide(L)'
;MYQDNIFNELIVDNFAGGGGASVGIELATGRPVDIAINHDADAIAMHAVNHPYTTHYQEDVFAINPEKVTNGRPVGIAWFSPDCKHFSRAKGNKPVEHKIRGLSWVIIKWAMSSVAPRCIFMENVEEIQTWGPLIVDADGKSRPDPERAGETFKAFVGMLSDGVAPDCPALAEACEFLKIERGSAEEQRLIKGLGYKLEFRTIRACDLGAPTIRKRFYLVARNDEKPIVFPKATHGKGKGLKPYRTAAECIDWSIPCPSIFERKKPLVKNTLRRVARGLDKFVIKNPKPYIFLSPISWK
;
A
#
# COMPACT_ATOMS: atom_id res chain seq x y z
N MET A 1 -20.15 23.07 14.31
CA MET A 1 -19.42 22.21 15.27
C MET A 1 -18.63 21.04 14.60
N TYR A 2 -18.68 20.86 13.28
CA TYR A 2 -17.99 19.78 12.56
C TYR A 2 -16.67 20.17 11.86
N GLN A 3 -16.41 21.48 11.70
CA GLN A 3 -15.20 21.96 11.01
C GLN A 3 -13.98 22.08 11.92
N ASP A 4 -14.16 22.29 13.22
CA ASP A 4 -13.04 22.64 14.13
C ASP A 4 -12.12 21.45 14.47
N ASN A 5 -12.61 20.20 14.47
CA ASN A 5 -11.77 19.04 14.80
C ASN A 5 -10.84 18.60 13.66
N ILE A 6 -11.23 18.80 12.40
CA ILE A 6 -10.42 18.36 11.26
C ILE A 6 -9.13 19.18 11.13
N PHE A 7 -9.14 20.44 11.54
CA PHE A 7 -7.99 21.34 11.43
C PHE A 7 -6.94 21.14 12.54
N ASN A 8 -7.28 20.50 13.64
CA ASN A 8 -6.34 20.23 14.73
C ASN A 8 -5.69 18.85 14.69
N GLU A 9 -6.24 17.91 13.93
CA GLU A 9 -5.70 16.56 13.77
C GLU A 9 -4.64 16.50 12.68
N LEU A 10 -3.58 15.72 12.91
CA LEU A 10 -2.52 15.49 11.94
C LEU A 10 -2.94 14.48 10.87
N ILE A 11 -2.33 14.62 9.69
CA ILE A 11 -2.36 13.64 8.61
C ILE A 11 -0.95 13.06 8.47
N VAL A 12 -0.85 11.73 8.55
CA VAL A 12 0.43 11.01 8.52
C VAL A 12 0.45 10.03 7.34
N ASP A 13 1.47 10.10 6.49
CA ASP A 13 1.74 9.15 5.40
C ASP A 13 2.93 8.26 5.79
N ASN A 14 2.65 7.01 6.16
CA ASN A 14 3.66 6.00 6.46
C ASN A 14 4.00 5.20 5.19
N PHE A 15 5.27 4.86 5.03
CA PHE A 15 5.83 4.28 3.80
C PHE A 15 5.71 5.24 2.61
N ALA A 16 5.77 6.54 2.88
CA ALA A 16 5.64 7.58 1.89
C ALA A 16 6.72 7.43 0.81
N GLY A 17 6.29 7.15 -0.42
CA GLY A 17 7.17 7.08 -1.58
C GLY A 17 7.41 8.48 -2.17
N GLY A 18 7.27 8.63 -3.49
CA GLY A 18 7.37 9.94 -4.16
C GLY A 18 6.17 10.88 -3.98
N GLY A 19 5.23 10.56 -3.08
CA GLY A 19 4.11 11.43 -2.71
C GLY A 19 2.78 11.11 -3.40
N GLY A 20 2.64 9.97 -4.08
CA GLY A 20 1.38 9.65 -4.78
C GLY A 20 0.16 9.53 -3.86
N ALA A 21 0.31 8.95 -2.67
CA ALA A 21 -0.74 8.88 -1.65
C ALA A 21 -1.02 10.28 -1.08
N SER A 22 0.03 11.01 -0.74
CA SER A 22 -0.06 12.39 -0.22
C SER A 22 -0.81 13.31 -1.18
N VAL A 23 -0.52 13.28 -2.49
CA VAL A 23 -1.31 14.04 -3.50
C VAL A 23 -2.80 13.69 -3.43
N GLY A 24 -3.14 12.40 -3.35
CA GLY A 24 -4.53 11.94 -3.25
C GLY A 24 -5.22 12.44 -1.98
N ILE A 25 -4.52 12.40 -0.85
CA ILE A 25 -5.00 12.89 0.45
C ILE A 25 -5.20 14.41 0.41
N GLU A 26 -4.24 15.15 -0.13
CA GLU A 26 -4.30 16.61 -0.26
C GLU A 26 -5.47 17.05 -1.14
N LEU A 27 -5.69 16.37 -2.27
CA LEU A 27 -6.85 16.63 -3.13
C LEU A 27 -8.18 16.34 -2.43
N ALA A 28 -8.22 15.34 -1.56
CA ALA A 28 -9.44 14.96 -0.85
C ALA A 28 -9.74 15.85 0.36
N THR A 29 -8.71 16.31 1.06
CA THR A 29 -8.83 17.06 2.32
C THR A 29 -8.70 18.57 2.15
N GLY A 30 -8.12 19.02 1.04
CA GLY A 30 -7.80 20.44 0.78
C GLY A 30 -6.63 20.95 1.62
N ARG A 31 -5.83 20.07 2.23
CA ARG A 31 -4.68 20.44 3.07
C ARG A 31 -3.50 19.50 2.87
N PRO A 32 -2.25 19.97 3.11
CA PRO A 32 -1.07 19.13 3.03
C PRO A 32 -1.08 17.99 4.06
N VAL A 33 -0.37 16.90 3.74
CA VAL A 33 0.01 15.88 4.71
C VAL A 33 1.02 16.50 5.67
N ASP A 34 0.81 16.33 6.98
CA ASP A 34 1.67 16.96 8.01
C ASP A 34 2.99 16.21 8.18
N ILE A 35 2.96 14.86 8.12
CA ILE A 35 4.12 14.00 8.39
C ILE A 35 4.22 12.92 7.33
N ALA A 36 5.41 12.73 6.77
CA ALA A 36 5.76 11.64 5.86
C ALA A 36 6.95 10.83 6.39
N ILE A 37 6.83 9.50 6.37
CA ILE A 37 7.81 8.60 6.96
C ILE A 37 8.24 7.56 5.92
N ASN A 38 9.54 7.44 5.67
CA ASN A 38 10.15 6.35 4.91
C ASN A 38 11.62 6.16 5.35
N HIS A 39 12.13 4.94 5.24
CA HIS A 39 13.55 4.65 5.49
C HIS A 39 14.45 4.99 4.30
N ASP A 40 13.90 5.07 3.09
CA ASP A 40 14.64 5.31 1.85
C ASP A 40 14.87 6.81 1.63
N ALA A 41 16.15 7.20 1.54
CA ALA A 41 16.56 8.60 1.38
C ALA A 41 16.08 9.20 0.05
N ASP A 42 16.12 8.43 -1.04
CA ASP A 42 15.70 8.92 -2.36
C ASP A 42 14.19 9.15 -2.40
N ALA A 43 13.42 8.26 -1.77
CA ALA A 43 11.98 8.43 -1.62
C ALA A 43 11.64 9.70 -0.82
N ILE A 44 12.29 9.92 0.31
CA ILE A 44 12.10 11.12 1.14
C ILE A 44 12.52 12.39 0.39
N ALA A 45 13.65 12.38 -0.31
CA ALA A 45 14.09 13.53 -1.10
C ALA A 45 13.08 13.89 -2.20
N MET A 46 12.57 12.89 -2.91
CA MET A 46 11.55 13.10 -3.95
C MET A 46 10.22 13.60 -3.33
N HIS A 47 9.82 13.03 -2.19
CA HIS A 47 8.62 13.46 -1.48
C HIS A 47 8.73 14.91 -1.02
N ALA A 48 9.88 15.33 -0.48
CA ALA A 48 10.10 16.68 -0.01
C ALA A 48 10.01 17.74 -1.12
N VAL A 49 10.45 17.40 -2.33
CA VAL A 49 10.28 18.28 -3.50
C VAL A 49 8.80 18.45 -3.87
N ASN A 50 8.03 17.36 -3.83
CA ASN A 50 6.62 17.36 -4.20
C ASN A 50 5.71 17.93 -3.10
N HIS A 51 6.10 17.81 -1.84
CA HIS A 51 5.33 18.19 -0.65
C HIS A 51 6.16 19.01 0.33
N PRO A 52 6.53 20.26 -0.02
CA PRO A 52 7.48 21.08 0.76
C PRO A 52 6.95 21.51 2.14
N TYR A 53 5.65 21.39 2.39
CA TYR A 53 5.01 21.76 3.67
C TYR A 53 4.90 20.57 4.65
N THR A 54 5.32 19.38 4.23
CA THR A 54 5.30 18.15 5.02
C THR A 54 6.58 18.03 5.85
N THR A 55 6.46 17.60 7.10
CA THR A 55 7.63 17.20 7.91
C THR A 55 8.06 15.79 7.53
N HIS A 56 9.31 15.61 7.14
CA HIS A 56 9.84 14.33 6.65
C HIS A 56 10.70 13.64 7.69
N TYR A 57 10.45 12.35 7.92
CA TYR A 57 11.27 11.47 8.75
C TYR A 57 11.87 10.37 7.89
N GLN A 58 13.20 10.41 7.72
CA GLN A 58 13.96 9.32 7.11
C GLN A 58 14.31 8.29 8.19
N GLU A 59 13.41 7.35 8.46
CA GLU A 59 13.55 6.42 9.59
C GLU A 59 12.84 5.09 9.30
N ASP A 60 13.30 4.00 9.96
CA ASP A 60 12.57 2.73 9.97
C ASP A 60 11.22 2.93 10.69
N VAL A 61 10.14 2.53 10.05
CA VAL A 61 8.76 2.68 10.57
C VAL A 61 8.57 2.01 11.94
N PHE A 62 9.35 0.97 12.27
CA PHE A 62 9.34 0.36 13.60
C PHE A 62 10.12 1.18 14.64
N ALA A 63 11.08 1.99 14.23
CA ALA A 63 11.83 2.88 15.13
C ALA A 63 11.04 4.16 15.47
N ILE A 64 10.14 4.59 14.59
CA ILE A 64 9.27 5.74 14.82
C ILE A 64 8.44 5.56 16.10
N ASN A 65 8.47 6.57 16.96
CA ASN A 65 7.56 6.67 18.11
C ASN A 65 6.43 7.64 17.72
N PRO A 66 5.16 7.18 17.63
CA PRO A 66 4.03 8.01 17.21
C PRO A 66 3.85 9.29 18.03
N GLU A 67 3.98 9.20 19.35
CA GLU A 67 3.80 10.35 20.26
C GLU A 67 4.87 11.42 20.05
N LYS A 68 6.12 10.99 19.78
CA LYS A 68 7.24 11.92 19.55
C LYS A 68 7.10 12.66 18.23
N VAL A 69 6.84 11.94 17.13
CA VAL A 69 6.77 12.57 15.79
C VAL A 69 5.55 13.46 15.64
N THR A 70 4.48 13.21 16.39
CA THR A 70 3.27 14.03 16.41
C THR A 70 3.32 15.14 17.47
N ASN A 71 4.33 15.17 18.34
CA ASN A 71 4.37 16.02 19.54
C ASN A 71 3.11 15.87 20.41
N GLY A 72 2.58 14.64 20.52
CA GLY A 72 1.36 14.34 21.27
C GLY A 72 0.06 14.86 20.65
N ARG A 73 0.11 15.42 19.44
CA ARG A 73 -1.09 15.90 18.74
C ARG A 73 -1.92 14.74 18.21
N PRO A 74 -3.25 14.85 18.24
CA PRO A 74 -4.14 13.81 17.71
C PRO A 74 -3.94 13.61 16.20
N VAL A 75 -4.09 12.36 15.76
CA VAL A 75 -3.99 11.98 14.34
C VAL A 75 -5.37 11.69 13.78
N GLY A 76 -5.79 12.48 12.80
CA GLY A 76 -7.06 12.28 12.10
C GLY A 76 -7.00 11.19 11.05
N ILE A 77 -5.93 11.20 10.26
CA ILE A 77 -5.70 10.24 9.17
C ILE A 77 -4.29 9.70 9.27
N ALA A 78 -4.15 8.38 9.22
CA ALA A 78 -2.88 7.72 8.99
C ALA A 78 -3.01 6.79 7.78
N TRP A 79 -2.17 7.03 6.77
CA TRP A 79 -2.03 6.20 5.60
C TRP A 79 -0.85 5.25 5.75
N PHE A 80 -1.03 4.01 5.29
CA PHE A 80 -0.02 2.96 5.32
C PHE A 80 0.03 2.22 3.99
N SER A 81 1.18 2.21 3.35
CA SER A 81 1.42 1.44 2.11
C SER A 81 2.67 0.55 2.26
N PRO A 82 2.63 -0.47 3.16
CA PRO A 82 3.76 -1.33 3.42
C PRO A 82 4.20 -2.12 2.18
N ASP A 83 5.50 -2.41 2.06
CA ASP A 83 6.08 -3.10 0.91
C ASP A 83 5.36 -4.43 0.63
N CYS A 84 4.89 -4.57 -0.61
CA CYS A 84 4.15 -5.73 -1.08
C CYS A 84 5.02 -6.81 -1.75
N LYS A 85 6.36 -6.64 -1.83
CA LYS A 85 7.26 -7.55 -2.58
C LYS A 85 7.07 -9.02 -2.21
N HIS A 86 6.81 -9.31 -0.93
CA HIS A 86 6.67 -10.67 -0.43
C HIS A 86 5.25 -11.24 -0.48
N PHE A 87 4.26 -10.43 -0.86
CA PHE A 87 2.89 -10.89 -1.16
C PHE A 87 2.64 -10.98 -2.66
N SER A 88 3.24 -10.09 -3.46
CA SER A 88 2.97 -9.95 -4.89
C SER A 88 3.32 -11.22 -5.69
N ARG A 89 2.43 -11.62 -6.60
CA ARG A 89 2.67 -12.68 -7.61
C ARG A 89 3.87 -12.42 -8.49
N ALA A 90 4.27 -11.16 -8.66
CA ALA A 90 5.45 -10.78 -9.44
C ALA A 90 6.77 -11.30 -8.85
N LYS A 91 6.80 -11.68 -7.58
CA LYS A 91 7.93 -12.30 -6.89
C LYS A 91 8.28 -13.67 -7.49
N GLY A 92 7.31 -14.44 -7.98
CA GLY A 92 7.49 -15.85 -8.38
C GLY A 92 7.84 -16.73 -7.17
N ASN A 93 8.72 -17.73 -7.39
CA ASN A 93 9.12 -18.70 -6.37
C ASN A 93 10.29 -18.25 -5.46
N LYS A 94 10.60 -16.94 -5.37
CA LYS A 94 11.67 -16.47 -4.49
C LYS A 94 11.25 -16.64 -3.00
N PRO A 95 12.20 -16.95 -2.09
CA PRO A 95 11.94 -17.01 -0.66
C PRO A 95 11.34 -15.71 -0.13
N VAL A 96 10.67 -15.77 1.00
CA VAL A 96 10.09 -14.60 1.69
C VAL A 96 10.93 -14.23 2.90
N GLU A 97 11.00 -12.93 3.17
CA GLU A 97 11.62 -12.42 4.39
C GLU A 97 10.52 -12.12 5.41
N HIS A 98 10.64 -12.71 6.58
CA HIS A 98 9.70 -12.54 7.68
C HIS A 98 9.54 -11.04 8.04
N LYS A 99 10.66 -10.32 8.15
CA LYS A 99 10.67 -8.89 8.48
C LYS A 99 9.81 -8.06 7.53
N ILE A 100 9.89 -8.29 6.21
CA ILE A 100 9.12 -7.51 5.23
C ILE A 100 7.63 -7.87 5.26
N ARG A 101 7.29 -9.14 5.52
CA ARG A 101 5.89 -9.54 5.68
C ARG A 101 5.26 -8.92 6.92
N GLY A 102 6.06 -8.73 7.98
CA GLY A 102 5.64 -8.12 9.23
C GLY A 102 5.48 -6.60 9.21
N LEU A 103 5.80 -5.90 8.10
CA LEU A 103 5.69 -4.43 8.06
C LEU A 103 4.29 -3.90 8.38
N SER A 104 3.24 -4.68 8.12
CA SER A 104 1.87 -4.29 8.45
C SER A 104 1.60 -4.19 9.96
N TRP A 105 2.42 -4.82 10.82
CA TRP A 105 2.30 -4.69 12.28
C TRP A 105 2.51 -3.27 12.78
N VAL A 106 3.18 -2.41 11.99
CA VAL A 106 3.32 -1.00 12.35
C VAL A 106 1.97 -0.28 12.47
N ILE A 107 0.94 -0.76 11.77
CA ILE A 107 -0.42 -0.23 11.88
C ILE A 107 -0.97 -0.46 13.30
N ILE A 108 -0.73 -1.66 13.86
CA ILE A 108 -1.08 -1.98 15.25
C ILE A 108 -0.35 -1.05 16.22
N LYS A 109 0.94 -0.79 15.99
CA LYS A 109 1.73 0.15 16.80
C LYS A 109 1.07 1.54 16.88
N TRP A 110 0.68 2.10 15.73
CA TRP A 110 -0.01 3.38 15.69
C TRP A 110 -1.38 3.32 16.35
N ALA A 111 -2.16 2.25 16.12
CA ALA A 111 -3.49 2.08 16.70
C ALA A 111 -3.47 1.89 18.22
N MET A 112 -2.35 1.41 18.79
CA MET A 112 -2.15 1.25 20.23
C MET A 112 -1.63 2.50 20.92
N SER A 113 -1.11 3.47 20.18
CA SER A 113 -0.49 4.68 20.73
C SER A 113 -1.51 5.60 21.41
N SER A 114 -1.05 6.53 22.24
CA SER A 114 -1.91 7.55 22.87
C SER A 114 -2.45 8.57 21.85
N VAL A 115 -1.83 8.61 20.65
CA VAL A 115 -2.25 9.44 19.50
C VAL A 115 -2.88 8.57 18.40
N ALA A 116 -3.54 7.48 18.79
CA ALA A 116 -4.15 6.53 17.89
C ALA A 116 -4.96 7.22 16.77
N PRO A 117 -4.71 6.90 15.48
CA PRO A 117 -5.38 7.57 14.37
C PRO A 117 -6.89 7.36 14.40
N ARG A 118 -7.68 8.42 14.20
CA ARG A 118 -9.13 8.32 14.08
C ARG A 118 -9.55 7.51 12.84
N CYS A 119 -8.79 7.67 11.74
CA CYS A 119 -8.98 6.90 10.52
C CYS A 119 -7.64 6.32 10.06
N ILE A 120 -7.61 5.01 9.86
CA ILE A 120 -6.47 4.28 9.30
C ILE A 120 -6.84 3.85 7.88
N PHE A 121 -5.95 4.13 6.94
CA PHE A 121 -6.04 3.65 5.57
C PHE A 121 -4.82 2.76 5.28
N MET A 122 -5.04 1.57 4.76
CA MET A 122 -3.97 0.68 4.30
C MET A 122 -4.14 0.37 2.82
N GLU A 123 -3.09 0.55 2.03
CA GLU A 123 -3.00 0.10 0.64
C GLU A 123 -2.03 -1.06 0.52
N ASN A 124 -2.39 -2.10 -0.25
CA ASN A 124 -1.50 -3.21 -0.59
C ASN A 124 -1.96 -3.92 -1.87
N VAL A 125 -1.32 -5.03 -2.21
CA VAL A 125 -1.81 -5.97 -3.22
C VAL A 125 -2.92 -6.85 -2.65
N GLU A 126 -3.81 -7.38 -3.50
CA GLU A 126 -4.93 -8.23 -3.04
C GLU A 126 -4.46 -9.48 -2.28
N GLU A 127 -3.24 -9.94 -2.58
CA GLU A 127 -2.63 -11.11 -1.96
C GLU A 127 -2.26 -10.91 -0.48
N ILE A 128 -2.31 -9.68 0.08
CA ILE A 128 -2.16 -9.46 1.52
C ILE A 128 -3.17 -10.27 2.34
N GLN A 129 -4.35 -10.53 1.77
CA GLN A 129 -5.39 -11.34 2.40
C GLN A 129 -4.98 -12.81 2.59
N THR A 130 -3.92 -13.27 1.90
CA THR A 130 -3.32 -14.60 2.09
C THR A 130 -2.18 -14.59 3.10
N TRP A 131 -1.97 -13.49 3.83
CA TRP A 131 -0.93 -13.42 4.85
C TRP A 131 -1.18 -14.46 5.93
N GLY A 132 -0.28 -15.40 6.03
CA GLY A 132 -0.28 -16.50 6.98
C GLY A 132 1.14 -16.83 7.41
N PRO A 133 1.34 -17.80 8.31
CA PRO A 133 2.63 -18.20 8.80
C PRO A 133 3.57 -18.68 7.68
N LEU A 134 4.84 -18.77 8.01
CA LEU A 134 5.87 -19.31 7.12
C LEU A 134 6.25 -20.72 7.54
N ILE A 135 6.53 -21.59 6.56
CA ILE A 135 7.19 -22.86 6.73
C ILE A 135 8.57 -22.81 6.11
N VAL A 136 9.49 -23.61 6.62
CA VAL A 136 10.82 -23.80 6.02
C VAL A 136 10.76 -25.04 5.14
N ASP A 137 11.06 -24.87 3.85
CA ASP A 137 11.09 -25.99 2.89
C ASP A 137 12.34 -26.86 3.07
N ALA A 138 12.41 -27.95 2.31
CA ALA A 138 13.54 -28.89 2.35
C ALA A 138 14.90 -28.23 2.00
N ASP A 139 14.87 -27.10 1.27
CA ASP A 139 16.05 -26.33 0.92
C ASP A 139 16.44 -25.28 2.00
N GLY A 140 15.78 -25.27 3.15
CA GLY A 140 15.98 -24.29 4.23
C GLY A 140 15.43 -22.89 3.93
N LYS A 141 14.53 -22.75 2.94
CA LYS A 141 13.97 -21.46 2.52
C LYS A 141 12.58 -21.27 3.11
N SER A 142 12.34 -20.06 3.63
CA SER A 142 11.03 -19.67 4.14
C SER A 142 10.03 -19.46 3.01
N ARG A 143 8.84 -20.08 3.11
CA ARG A 143 7.73 -19.96 2.18
C ARG A 143 6.40 -19.81 2.94
N PRO A 144 5.39 -19.15 2.35
CA PRO A 144 4.05 -19.13 2.93
C PRO A 144 3.49 -20.56 3.08
N ASP A 145 2.91 -20.86 4.23
CA ASP A 145 2.15 -22.08 4.44
C ASP A 145 0.82 -22.02 3.67
N PRO A 146 0.59 -22.87 2.66
CA PRO A 146 -0.63 -22.79 1.86
C PRO A 146 -1.87 -23.25 2.62
N GLU A 147 -1.72 -24.12 3.63
CA GLU A 147 -2.83 -24.65 4.43
C GLU A 147 -3.33 -23.60 5.44
N ARG A 148 -2.45 -22.68 5.84
CA ARG A 148 -2.73 -21.64 6.82
C ARG A 148 -2.79 -20.24 6.19
N ALA A 149 -3.05 -20.17 4.88
CA ALA A 149 -3.18 -18.91 4.15
C ALA A 149 -4.31 -18.03 4.72
N GLY A 150 -3.98 -16.78 5.05
CA GLY A 150 -4.92 -15.78 5.58
C GLY A 150 -5.08 -15.80 7.10
N GLU A 151 -4.48 -16.73 7.84
CA GLU A 151 -4.60 -16.76 9.31
C GLU A 151 -4.03 -15.49 9.96
N THR A 152 -2.82 -15.07 9.56
CA THR A 152 -2.19 -13.87 10.11
C THR A 152 -2.98 -12.61 9.72
N PHE A 153 -3.51 -12.56 8.49
CA PHE A 153 -4.37 -11.45 8.08
C PHE A 153 -5.65 -11.35 8.91
N LYS A 154 -6.32 -12.48 9.17
CA LYS A 154 -7.51 -12.50 10.03
C LYS A 154 -7.20 -12.04 11.45
N ALA A 155 -6.08 -12.48 12.00
CA ALA A 155 -5.64 -12.05 13.32
C ALA A 155 -5.28 -10.55 13.35
N PHE A 156 -4.60 -10.03 12.31
CA PHE A 156 -4.33 -8.59 12.17
C PHE A 156 -5.63 -7.77 12.18
N VAL A 157 -6.64 -8.21 11.41
CA VAL A 157 -7.97 -7.58 11.42
C VAL A 157 -8.62 -7.69 12.80
N GLY A 158 -8.57 -8.86 13.45
CA GLY A 158 -9.10 -9.08 14.78
C GLY A 158 -8.46 -8.16 15.83
N MET A 159 -7.14 -8.04 15.85
CA MET A 159 -6.45 -7.14 16.78
C MET A 159 -6.87 -5.67 16.62
N LEU A 160 -7.13 -5.24 15.38
CA LEU A 160 -7.67 -3.90 15.14
C LEU A 160 -9.13 -3.75 15.60
N SER A 161 -9.95 -4.81 15.54
CA SER A 161 -11.39 -4.76 15.83
C SER A 161 -11.75 -5.42 17.16
N ASP A 162 -12.21 -6.65 17.11
CA ASP A 162 -12.90 -7.34 18.21
C ASP A 162 -11.99 -8.27 19.03
N GLY A 163 -10.70 -8.32 18.68
CA GLY A 163 -9.69 -9.09 19.37
C GLY A 163 -9.36 -10.44 18.72
N VAL A 164 -8.50 -11.20 19.42
CA VAL A 164 -8.00 -12.52 19.00
C VAL A 164 -7.90 -13.45 20.21
N ALA A 165 -7.87 -14.75 19.97
CA ALA A 165 -7.63 -15.73 21.05
C ALA A 165 -6.22 -15.55 21.65
N PRO A 166 -6.04 -15.74 22.98
CA PRO A 166 -4.74 -15.59 23.65
C PRO A 166 -3.63 -16.51 23.12
N ASP A 167 -4.00 -17.66 22.58
CA ASP A 167 -3.11 -18.66 21.99
C ASP A 167 -2.90 -18.47 20.46
N CYS A 168 -3.42 -17.38 19.89
CA CYS A 168 -3.27 -17.09 18.48
C CYS A 168 -1.79 -16.92 18.09
N PRO A 169 -1.23 -17.72 17.15
CA PRO A 169 0.18 -17.60 16.76
C PRO A 169 0.56 -16.23 16.20
N ALA A 170 -0.36 -15.56 15.51
CA ALA A 170 -0.13 -14.23 14.97
C ALA A 170 -0.05 -13.14 16.06
N LEU A 171 -0.65 -13.37 17.24
CA LEU A 171 -0.48 -12.50 18.40
C LEU A 171 0.97 -12.54 18.91
N ALA A 172 1.56 -13.74 18.97
CA ALA A 172 2.97 -13.89 19.36
C ALA A 172 3.90 -13.19 18.35
N GLU A 173 3.63 -13.33 17.03
CA GLU A 173 4.36 -12.64 15.98
C GLU A 173 4.24 -11.12 16.12
N ALA A 174 3.04 -10.60 16.32
CA ALA A 174 2.81 -9.17 16.52
C ALA A 174 3.57 -8.63 17.74
N CYS A 175 3.51 -9.34 18.87
CA CYS A 175 4.25 -8.99 20.10
C CYS A 175 5.76 -8.95 19.87
N GLU A 176 6.33 -9.91 19.13
CA GLU A 176 7.75 -9.93 18.76
C GLU A 176 8.13 -8.70 17.93
N PHE A 177 7.40 -8.41 16.85
CA PHE A 177 7.68 -7.25 15.99
C PHE A 177 7.56 -5.92 16.73
N LEU A 178 6.58 -5.79 17.60
CA LEU A 178 6.26 -4.57 18.32
C LEU A 178 7.00 -4.44 19.65
N LYS A 179 7.76 -5.48 20.04
CA LYS A 179 8.47 -5.56 21.32
C LYS A 179 7.53 -5.44 22.53
N ILE A 180 6.36 -6.06 22.41
CA ILE A 180 5.35 -6.15 23.47
C ILE A 180 5.68 -7.37 24.34
N GLU A 181 5.79 -7.18 25.64
CA GLU A 181 6.00 -8.26 26.58
C GLU A 181 4.75 -9.14 26.68
N ARG A 182 4.96 -10.46 26.65
CA ARG A 182 3.87 -11.43 26.80
C ARG A 182 3.29 -11.37 28.22
N GLY A 183 1.98 -11.37 28.32
CA GLY A 183 1.27 -11.17 29.60
C GLY A 183 1.07 -9.70 29.99
N SER A 184 1.62 -8.74 29.25
CA SER A 184 1.49 -7.31 29.53
C SER A 184 0.08 -6.76 29.27
N ALA A 185 -0.16 -5.54 29.75
CA ALA A 185 -1.38 -4.81 29.48
C ALA A 185 -1.57 -4.51 27.98
N GLU A 186 -0.46 -4.29 27.26
CA GLU A 186 -0.43 -4.07 25.81
C GLU A 186 -0.90 -5.33 25.06
N GLU A 187 -0.42 -6.51 25.41
CA GLU A 187 -0.91 -7.75 24.85
C GLU A 187 -2.40 -7.97 25.13
N GLN A 188 -2.85 -7.70 26.35
CA GLN A 188 -4.24 -7.84 26.72
C GLN A 188 -5.16 -6.90 25.91
N ARG A 189 -4.67 -5.72 25.51
CA ARG A 189 -5.40 -4.83 24.59
C ARG A 189 -5.57 -5.47 23.21
N LEU A 190 -4.54 -6.16 22.67
CA LEU A 190 -4.64 -6.86 21.40
C LEU A 190 -5.58 -8.06 21.47
N ILE A 191 -5.56 -8.81 22.58
CA ILE A 191 -6.49 -9.93 22.81
C ILE A 191 -7.93 -9.42 22.83
N LYS A 192 -8.18 -8.30 23.50
CA LYS A 192 -9.51 -7.67 23.57
C LYS A 192 -9.93 -7.03 22.25
N GLY A 193 -8.96 -6.61 21.42
CA GLY A 193 -9.17 -5.78 20.25
C GLY A 193 -9.12 -4.29 20.53
N LEU A 194 -8.69 -3.53 19.52
CA LEU A 194 -8.53 -2.08 19.63
C LEU A 194 -9.80 -1.30 19.29
N GLY A 195 -10.90 -2.00 18.95
CA GLY A 195 -12.25 -1.42 18.81
C GLY A 195 -12.48 -0.63 17.50
N TYR A 196 -11.60 -0.73 16.50
CA TYR A 196 -11.86 -0.11 15.22
C TYR A 196 -12.95 -0.84 14.46
N LYS A 197 -13.90 -0.11 13.90
CA LYS A 197 -14.77 -0.60 12.83
C LYS A 197 -13.97 -0.57 11.55
N LEU A 198 -13.94 -1.66 10.78
CA LEU A 198 -13.15 -1.73 9.57
C LEU A 198 -13.88 -2.44 8.43
N GLU A 199 -13.56 -2.00 7.22
CA GLU A 199 -13.93 -2.66 5.97
C GLU A 199 -12.75 -2.67 5.02
N PHE A 200 -12.72 -3.64 4.11
CA PHE A 200 -11.70 -3.68 3.07
C PHE A 200 -12.28 -4.11 1.72
N ARG A 201 -11.68 -3.64 0.64
CA ARG A 201 -12.08 -3.95 -0.73
C ARG A 201 -10.87 -3.95 -1.67
N THR A 202 -10.95 -4.76 -2.72
CA THR A 202 -10.04 -4.66 -3.86
C THR A 202 -10.65 -3.77 -4.92
N ILE A 203 -9.95 -2.70 -5.29
CA ILE A 203 -10.41 -1.69 -6.24
C ILE A 203 -9.47 -1.68 -7.46
N ARG A 204 -10.05 -1.63 -8.66
CA ARG A 204 -9.31 -1.36 -9.89
C ARG A 204 -9.27 0.15 -10.13
N ALA A 205 -8.09 0.67 -10.36
CA ALA A 205 -7.91 2.10 -10.57
C ALA A 205 -8.70 2.63 -11.78
N CYS A 206 -8.83 1.84 -12.85
CA CYS A 206 -9.61 2.24 -14.03
C CYS A 206 -11.11 2.41 -13.73
N ASP A 207 -11.67 1.72 -12.73
CA ASP A 207 -13.08 1.86 -12.36
C ASP A 207 -13.37 3.25 -11.75
N LEU A 208 -12.33 3.95 -11.30
CA LEU A 208 -12.38 5.31 -10.77
C LEU A 208 -11.79 6.37 -11.73
N GLY A 209 -11.47 5.97 -12.96
CA GLY A 209 -11.01 6.89 -14.02
C GLY A 209 -9.50 7.03 -14.15
N ALA A 210 -8.69 6.28 -13.39
CA ALA A 210 -7.26 6.24 -13.64
C ALA A 210 -6.96 5.42 -14.91
N PRO A 211 -5.99 5.83 -15.75
CA PRO A 211 -5.67 5.14 -17.00
C PRO A 211 -4.82 3.89 -16.80
N THR A 212 -5.21 3.03 -15.86
CA THR A 212 -4.52 1.78 -15.53
C THR A 212 -5.48 0.75 -14.97
N ILE A 213 -5.29 -0.52 -15.35
CA ILE A 213 -6.04 -1.66 -14.81
C ILE A 213 -5.51 -2.17 -13.47
N ARG A 214 -4.58 -1.43 -12.84
CA ARG A 214 -3.95 -1.79 -11.57
C ARG A 214 -5.03 -2.03 -10.50
N LYS A 215 -4.97 -3.20 -9.87
CA LYS A 215 -5.78 -3.53 -8.70
C LYS A 215 -5.00 -3.29 -7.42
N ARG A 216 -5.69 -2.78 -6.40
CA ARG A 216 -5.15 -2.67 -5.06
C ARG A 216 -6.18 -3.02 -4.01
N PHE A 217 -5.69 -3.64 -2.97
CA PHE A 217 -6.42 -3.85 -1.73
C PHE A 217 -6.38 -2.56 -0.93
N TYR A 218 -7.52 -2.17 -0.39
CA TYR A 218 -7.66 -1.05 0.54
C TYR A 218 -8.40 -1.53 1.77
N LEU A 219 -7.85 -1.24 2.95
CA LEU A 219 -8.52 -1.39 4.23
C LEU A 219 -8.69 0.00 4.82
N VAL A 220 -9.90 0.26 5.32
CA VAL A 220 -10.23 1.47 6.07
C VAL A 220 -10.68 1.04 7.46
N ALA A 221 -10.08 1.59 8.51
CA ALA A 221 -10.48 1.37 9.88
C ALA A 221 -10.77 2.70 10.57
N ARG A 222 -11.83 2.75 11.39
CA ARG A 222 -12.32 3.97 12.07
C ARG A 222 -12.66 3.68 13.53
N ASN A 223 -12.33 4.61 14.41
CA ASN A 223 -12.70 4.56 15.82
C ASN A 223 -13.68 5.69 16.24
N ASP A 224 -14.27 6.41 15.27
CA ASP A 224 -15.17 7.56 15.50
C ASP A 224 -16.63 7.24 15.19
N GLU A 225 -17.01 5.99 15.11
CA GLU A 225 -18.37 5.46 14.85
C GLU A 225 -19.00 5.88 13.52
N LYS A 226 -18.33 6.71 12.72
CA LYS A 226 -18.84 7.10 11.41
C LYS A 226 -18.81 5.94 10.41
N PRO A 227 -19.73 5.92 9.44
CA PRO A 227 -19.75 4.86 8.44
C PRO A 227 -18.49 4.90 7.55
N ILE A 228 -18.04 3.72 7.12
CA ILE A 228 -17.01 3.56 6.10
C ILE A 228 -17.71 3.57 4.74
N VAL A 229 -17.27 4.44 3.83
CA VAL A 229 -17.85 4.54 2.49
C VAL A 229 -16.75 4.41 1.44
N PHE A 230 -16.83 3.36 0.63
CA PHE A 230 -15.96 3.20 -0.52
C PHE A 230 -16.53 3.88 -1.76
N PRO A 231 -15.68 4.46 -2.63
CA PRO A 231 -16.14 5.11 -3.85
C PRO A 231 -16.84 4.12 -4.77
N LYS A 232 -17.90 4.56 -5.42
CA LYS A 232 -18.57 3.82 -6.49
C LYS A 232 -17.81 3.98 -7.79
N ALA A 233 -17.86 2.97 -8.66
CA ALA A 233 -17.25 3.05 -9.99
C ALA A 233 -17.86 4.21 -10.79
N THR A 234 -17.00 5.01 -11.41
CA THR A 234 -17.37 6.12 -12.29
C THR A 234 -17.11 5.81 -13.76
N HIS A 235 -16.27 4.80 -14.03
CA HIS A 235 -15.86 4.37 -15.37
C HIS A 235 -16.11 2.87 -15.55
N GLY A 236 -16.45 2.46 -16.78
CA GLY A 236 -16.73 1.07 -17.10
C GLY A 236 -17.55 0.89 -18.37
N LYS A 237 -18.05 -0.35 -18.56
CA LYS A 237 -18.91 -0.70 -19.69
C LYS A 237 -20.41 -0.60 -19.37
N GLY A 238 -20.78 -0.27 -18.13
CA GLY A 238 -22.17 -0.21 -17.69
C GLY A 238 -22.89 1.08 -18.11
N LYS A 239 -24.25 1.05 -18.09
CA LYS A 239 -25.07 2.24 -18.34
C LYS A 239 -24.79 3.32 -17.29
N GLY A 240 -24.56 4.56 -17.73
CA GLY A 240 -24.27 5.69 -16.85
C GLY A 240 -22.80 5.82 -16.42
N LEU A 241 -21.93 4.87 -16.81
CA LEU A 241 -20.50 4.96 -16.56
C LEU A 241 -19.78 5.64 -17.74
N LYS A 242 -18.71 6.39 -17.42
CA LYS A 242 -17.82 6.95 -18.44
C LYS A 242 -16.95 5.85 -19.05
N PRO A 243 -16.49 5.97 -20.30
CA PRO A 243 -15.53 5.03 -20.88
C PRO A 243 -14.25 4.99 -20.08
N TYR A 244 -13.56 3.83 -20.04
CA TYR A 244 -12.23 3.74 -19.46
C TYR A 244 -11.26 4.69 -20.17
N ARG A 245 -10.44 5.36 -19.37
CA ARG A 245 -9.33 6.16 -19.87
C ARG A 245 -8.16 5.27 -20.24
N THR A 246 -7.32 5.74 -21.14
CA THR A 246 -6.14 5.00 -21.62
C THR A 246 -4.83 5.68 -21.21
N ALA A 247 -3.76 4.91 -21.10
CA ALA A 247 -2.43 5.43 -20.79
C ALA A 247 -1.95 6.46 -21.83
N ALA A 248 -2.47 6.40 -23.05
CA ALA A 248 -2.14 7.36 -24.12
C ALA A 248 -2.41 8.82 -23.73
N GLU A 249 -3.40 9.05 -22.85
CA GLU A 249 -3.75 10.38 -22.35
C GLU A 249 -2.71 10.98 -21.40
N CYS A 250 -1.83 10.13 -20.84
CA CYS A 250 -0.81 10.51 -19.85
C CYS A 250 0.62 10.49 -20.43
N ILE A 251 0.77 10.11 -21.70
CA ILE A 251 2.07 10.00 -22.34
C ILE A 251 2.33 11.25 -23.20
N ASP A 252 3.39 11.94 -22.91
CA ASP A 252 3.91 12.99 -23.78
C ASP A 252 4.66 12.33 -24.94
N TRP A 253 3.99 12.24 -26.08
CA TRP A 253 4.53 11.61 -27.29
C TRP A 253 5.62 12.43 -27.98
N SER A 254 5.85 13.68 -27.56
CA SER A 254 6.94 14.52 -28.09
C SER A 254 8.30 14.18 -27.49
N ILE A 255 8.32 13.49 -26.33
CA ILE A 255 9.57 13.09 -25.67
C ILE A 255 10.25 11.98 -26.47
N PRO A 256 11.51 12.17 -26.95
CA PRO A 256 12.24 11.15 -27.67
C PRO A 256 12.47 9.90 -26.81
N CYS A 257 12.09 8.74 -27.30
CA CYS A 257 12.36 7.47 -26.62
C CYS A 257 13.66 6.85 -27.20
N PRO A 258 14.71 6.71 -26.40
CA PRO A 258 15.91 6.00 -26.85
C PRO A 258 15.59 4.51 -27.10
N SER A 259 16.28 3.91 -28.09
CA SER A 259 16.13 2.50 -28.41
C SER A 259 16.43 1.61 -27.19
N ILE A 260 15.53 0.67 -26.90
CA ILE A 260 15.75 -0.33 -25.85
C ILE A 260 16.83 -1.35 -26.23
N PHE A 261 17.23 -1.42 -27.51
CA PHE A 261 18.25 -2.33 -28.02
C PHE A 261 19.65 -1.70 -28.02
N GLU A 262 19.75 -0.37 -28.07
CA GLU A 262 21.02 0.38 -28.13
C GLU A 262 21.47 0.90 -26.74
N ARG A 263 21.25 0.09 -25.71
CA ARG A 263 21.60 0.45 -24.34
C ARG A 263 23.05 0.04 -24.02
N LYS A 264 23.76 0.87 -23.24
CA LYS A 264 25.09 0.51 -22.70
C LYS A 264 25.06 -0.85 -21.95
N LYS A 265 23.96 -1.14 -21.22
CA LYS A 265 23.71 -2.44 -20.59
C LYS A 265 22.53 -3.11 -21.29
N PRO A 266 22.76 -4.20 -22.04
CA PRO A 266 21.70 -4.91 -22.76
C PRO A 266 20.61 -5.44 -21.84
N LEU A 267 19.39 -5.56 -22.35
CA LEU A 267 18.28 -6.20 -21.64
C LEU A 267 18.58 -7.70 -21.49
N VAL A 268 18.24 -8.26 -20.33
CA VAL A 268 18.35 -9.71 -20.10
C VAL A 268 17.37 -10.48 -20.99
N LYS A 269 17.76 -11.71 -21.39
CA LYS A 269 16.99 -12.56 -22.32
C LYS A 269 15.50 -12.69 -21.98
N ASN A 270 15.16 -12.80 -20.69
CA ASN A 270 13.76 -12.91 -20.26
C ASN A 270 12.96 -11.62 -20.50
N THR A 271 13.59 -10.45 -20.39
CA THR A 271 12.94 -9.17 -20.72
C THR A 271 12.74 -9.07 -22.23
N LEU A 272 13.74 -9.41 -23.05
CA LEU A 272 13.61 -9.44 -24.51
C LEU A 272 12.51 -10.40 -24.97
N ARG A 273 12.40 -11.60 -24.38
CA ARG A 273 11.29 -12.54 -24.66
C ARG A 273 9.92 -11.95 -24.33
N ARG A 274 9.81 -11.18 -23.23
CA ARG A 274 8.54 -10.50 -22.90
C ARG A 274 8.20 -9.40 -23.89
N VAL A 275 9.19 -8.61 -24.30
CA VAL A 275 9.03 -7.60 -25.36
C VAL A 275 8.57 -8.24 -26.65
N ALA A 276 9.26 -9.30 -27.12
CA ALA A 276 8.89 -10.02 -28.33
C ALA A 276 7.46 -10.57 -28.29
N ARG A 277 7.05 -11.20 -27.17
CA ARG A 277 5.66 -11.66 -26.99
C ARG A 277 4.66 -10.52 -26.99
N GLY A 278 5.02 -9.38 -26.42
CA GLY A 278 4.18 -8.17 -26.43
C GLY A 278 3.99 -7.65 -27.87
N LEU A 279 5.04 -7.53 -28.63
CA LEU A 279 4.99 -7.12 -30.04
C LEU A 279 4.16 -8.10 -30.87
N ASP A 280 4.42 -9.40 -30.75
CA ASP A 280 3.64 -10.43 -31.45
C ASP A 280 2.13 -10.33 -31.15
N LYS A 281 1.77 -10.23 -29.87
CA LYS A 281 0.38 -10.22 -29.41
C LYS A 281 -0.34 -8.92 -29.75
N PHE A 282 0.28 -7.79 -29.51
CA PHE A 282 -0.40 -6.49 -29.50
C PHE A 282 -0.17 -5.66 -30.78
N VAL A 283 0.86 -6.00 -31.56
CA VAL A 283 1.18 -5.31 -32.82
C VAL A 283 0.92 -6.20 -34.01
N ILE A 284 1.54 -7.39 -34.04
CA ILE A 284 1.51 -8.26 -35.23
C ILE A 284 0.16 -8.99 -35.37
N LYS A 285 -0.31 -9.64 -34.28
CA LYS A 285 -1.53 -10.45 -34.29
C LYS A 285 -2.79 -9.69 -33.96
N ASN A 286 -2.71 -8.41 -33.63
CA ASN A 286 -3.89 -7.61 -33.33
C ASN A 286 -4.50 -7.03 -34.62
N PRO A 287 -5.74 -7.38 -34.99
CA PRO A 287 -6.41 -6.85 -36.19
C PRO A 287 -6.67 -5.33 -36.11
N LYS A 288 -6.62 -4.75 -34.92
CA LYS A 288 -6.54 -3.31 -34.65
C LYS A 288 -5.27 -3.08 -33.83
N PRO A 289 -4.09 -3.09 -34.45
CA PRO A 289 -2.88 -2.77 -33.71
C PRO A 289 -3.13 -1.43 -33.01
N TYR A 290 -2.94 -1.38 -31.69
CA TYR A 290 -2.78 -0.09 -31.03
C TYR A 290 -1.58 0.52 -31.72
N ILE A 291 -1.85 1.43 -32.63
CA ILE A 291 -0.87 2.23 -33.25
C ILE A 291 -0.35 3.09 -32.11
N PHE A 292 0.71 2.62 -31.44
CA PHE A 292 1.63 3.50 -30.76
C PHE A 292 2.35 4.28 -31.85
N LEU A 293 1.59 5.07 -32.59
CA LEU A 293 2.11 6.08 -33.45
C LEU A 293 2.64 7.18 -32.53
N SER A 294 3.86 7.02 -32.11
CA SER A 294 4.72 8.18 -32.10
C SER A 294 4.67 8.75 -33.54
N PRO A 295 4.42 10.05 -33.72
CA PRO A 295 4.57 10.68 -35.02
C PRO A 295 6.03 10.66 -35.54
N ILE A 296 6.93 10.05 -34.80
CA ILE A 296 8.32 9.82 -35.19
C ILE A 296 8.33 8.62 -36.13
N SER A 297 8.29 8.93 -37.41
CA SER A 297 8.51 7.98 -38.50
C SER A 297 9.70 7.09 -38.17
N TRP A 298 9.47 5.79 -38.23
CA TRP A 298 10.55 4.81 -38.43
C TRP A 298 11.20 5.10 -39.78
N LYS A 299 12.31 5.83 -39.79
CA LYS A 299 13.27 5.86 -40.90
C LYS A 299 14.34 4.86 -40.60
#